data_d93044dd86391cbcf9a197c0b340fb9b
#
_entry.id   d93044dd86391cbcf9a197c0b340fb9b
#
_cell.length_a   1.000
_cell.length_b   1.000
_cell.length_c   1.000
_cell.angle_alpha   90.00
_cell.angle_beta   90.00
_cell.angle_gamma   90.00
#
_symmetry.space_group_name_H-M   'P 1'
#
loop_
_entity.id
_entity.type
_entity.pdbx_description
1 polymer ?
#
loop_
_entity_poly.entity_id
_entity_poly.type
_entity_poly.pdbx_seq_one_letter_code
_entity_poly.pdbx_strand_id
1 'polypeptide(L)'
;MSAPQSTPAHRDTSPATHAPHTPWPHALRAAALAAVAVCVILLAFAWPSVTAKAQHLPIAVVGSAEQVQQLTAKAPEGMLDIRTVASRDDALTQIKKRDVYGAVVLPATAGGGAPEILVASAASPVASSALTQLGAGIQRQIDQQAITGLTSAVQQLQAGLAAAAQGKATPPAAGTTTPAPQQHATVPTVVVTDVVPLSADDSRGTGLAVAGLPLAMGGMVGGILISLLVSGAWRRLAAVVSYGVLGGLGLAGILQGWFHTLQGDYWANAAAIGLGIAATAAIITGASALIGRAGIAVGAVLTMFIGNPLSSLTQPKEFLPAPWGDVGQWFVPGASGTLLRDLSYFPDASTAFPWLVLAGWAVLGVLLIVTGHFRDQSAVAEV
;
A
#
# COMPACT_ATOMS: atom_id res chain seq x y z
N MET A 1 -53.46 77.61 -22.82
CA MET A 1 -52.18 76.85 -22.68
C MET A 1 -52.31 76.03 -21.40
N SER A 2 -52.74 74.78 -21.56
CA SER A 2 -52.93 73.86 -20.39
C SER A 2 -51.71 72.93 -20.29
N ALA A 3 -51.11 72.92 -19.13
CA ALA A 3 -49.95 71.99 -18.82
C ALA A 3 -50.46 70.56 -18.61
N PRO A 4 -49.70 69.56 -19.02
CA PRO A 4 -50.07 68.18 -18.78
C PRO A 4 -49.65 67.77 -17.31
N GLN A 5 -50.62 67.17 -16.62
CA GLN A 5 -50.41 66.57 -15.27
C GLN A 5 -49.63 65.27 -15.45
N SER A 6 -48.50 65.18 -14.76
CA SER A 6 -47.72 63.95 -14.62
C SER A 6 -48.36 63.01 -13.60
N THR A 7 -48.81 61.83 -14.04
CA THR A 7 -49.28 60.72 -13.21
C THR A 7 -48.11 60.09 -12.47
N PRO A 8 -48.19 59.87 -11.11
CA PRO A 8 -47.12 59.20 -10.40
C PRO A 8 -47.10 57.70 -10.73
N ALA A 9 -45.92 57.20 -11.12
CA ALA A 9 -45.69 55.80 -11.32
C ALA A 9 -45.90 55.00 -10.02
N HIS A 10 -46.86 54.11 -10.02
CA HIS A 10 -47.05 53.09 -9.00
C HIS A 10 -45.80 52.20 -9.00
N ARG A 11 -44.99 52.25 -7.93
CA ARG A 11 -43.98 51.22 -7.63
C ARG A 11 -44.72 49.98 -7.10
N ASP A 12 -44.86 48.96 -7.96
CA ASP A 12 -45.23 47.62 -7.50
C ASP A 12 -44.13 47.08 -6.58
N THR A 13 -44.36 47.23 -5.26
CA THR A 13 -43.60 46.52 -4.25
C THR A 13 -44.21 45.13 -4.14
N SER A 14 -43.85 44.21 -5.05
CA SER A 14 -44.12 42.81 -4.86
C SER A 14 -43.43 42.35 -3.58
N PRO A 15 -44.15 41.76 -2.58
CA PRO A 15 -43.53 41.26 -1.36
C PRO A 15 -42.52 40.16 -1.78
N ALA A 16 -41.26 40.31 -1.32
CA ALA A 16 -40.27 39.26 -1.47
C ALA A 16 -40.81 37.98 -0.86
N THR A 17 -41.14 37.01 -1.70
CA THR A 17 -41.55 35.68 -1.27
C THR A 17 -40.34 35.04 -0.57
N HIS A 18 -40.36 35.08 0.76
CA HIS A 18 -39.43 34.33 1.59
C HIS A 18 -39.55 32.83 1.17
N ALA A 19 -38.46 32.24 0.71
CA ALA A 19 -38.42 30.81 0.46
C ALA A 19 -38.87 30.07 1.74
N PRO A 20 -39.76 29.08 1.62
CA PRO A 20 -40.28 28.39 2.79
C PRO A 20 -39.14 27.76 3.58
N HIS A 21 -39.06 28.06 4.86
CA HIS A 21 -38.04 27.52 5.77
C HIS A 21 -38.22 26.00 5.88
N THR A 22 -37.13 25.24 5.81
CA THR A 22 -37.16 23.79 6.00
C THR A 22 -37.69 23.46 7.41
N PRO A 23 -38.72 22.60 7.56
CA PRO A 23 -39.24 22.20 8.86
C PRO A 23 -38.15 21.56 9.75
N TRP A 24 -38.13 21.91 11.02
CA TRP A 24 -37.14 21.41 11.99
C TRP A 24 -36.95 19.88 11.98
N PRO A 25 -38.00 19.03 11.87
CA PRO A 25 -37.83 17.59 11.80
C PRO A 25 -36.99 17.14 10.58
N HIS A 26 -37.11 17.84 9.45
CA HIS A 26 -36.33 17.52 8.25
C HIS A 26 -34.86 17.96 8.41
N ALA A 27 -34.63 19.13 9.03
CA ALA A 27 -33.27 19.59 9.33
C ALA A 27 -32.57 18.64 10.33
N LEU A 28 -33.26 18.19 11.38
CA LEU A 28 -32.72 17.23 12.33
C LEU A 28 -32.45 15.86 11.73
N ARG A 29 -33.36 15.35 10.86
CA ARG A 29 -33.13 14.10 10.13
C ARG A 29 -31.93 14.20 9.19
N ALA A 30 -31.79 15.30 8.46
CA ALA A 30 -30.63 15.55 7.61
C ALA A 30 -29.32 15.59 8.41
N ALA A 31 -29.33 16.28 9.57
CA ALA A 31 -28.16 16.32 10.45
C ALA A 31 -27.82 14.93 11.02
N ALA A 32 -28.81 14.15 11.43
CA ALA A 32 -28.60 12.79 11.93
C ALA A 32 -28.04 11.87 10.83
N LEU A 33 -28.59 11.94 9.61
CA LEU A 33 -28.06 11.17 8.46
C LEU A 33 -26.64 11.59 8.11
N ALA A 34 -26.32 12.87 8.14
CA ALA A 34 -24.97 13.37 7.90
C ALA A 34 -24.00 12.87 8.99
N ALA A 35 -24.41 12.87 10.26
CA ALA A 35 -23.59 12.34 11.35
C ALA A 35 -23.33 10.85 11.20
N VAL A 36 -24.34 10.07 10.86
CA VAL A 36 -24.19 8.63 10.58
C VAL A 36 -23.24 8.41 9.40
N ALA A 37 -23.37 9.18 8.32
CA ALA A 37 -22.48 9.09 7.15
C ALA A 37 -21.03 9.37 7.54
N VAL A 38 -20.76 10.40 8.36
CA VAL A 38 -19.41 10.71 8.84
C VAL A 38 -18.85 9.58 9.72
N CYS A 39 -19.67 8.98 10.60
CA CYS A 39 -19.26 7.83 11.39
C CYS A 39 -18.91 6.61 10.51
N VAL A 40 -19.70 6.34 9.48
CA VAL A 40 -19.43 5.25 8.52
C VAL A 40 -18.14 5.51 7.75
N ILE A 41 -17.92 6.75 7.31
CA ILE A 41 -16.67 7.15 6.64
C ILE A 41 -15.47 6.94 7.57
N LEU A 42 -15.57 7.43 8.81
CA LEU A 42 -14.51 7.24 9.81
C LEU A 42 -14.21 5.75 10.00
N LEU A 43 -15.24 4.93 10.18
CA LEU A 43 -15.08 3.48 10.33
C LEU A 43 -14.42 2.84 9.11
N ALA A 44 -14.83 3.22 7.89
CA ALA A 44 -14.25 2.68 6.65
C ALA A 44 -12.74 2.94 6.55
N PHE A 45 -12.27 4.12 6.97
CA PHE A 45 -10.85 4.49 6.92
C PHE A 45 -10.07 4.03 8.16
N ALA A 46 -10.68 4.09 9.34
CA ALA A 46 -10.00 3.70 10.58
C ALA A 46 -9.91 2.18 10.73
N TRP A 47 -10.94 1.42 10.31
CA TRP A 47 -10.99 -0.02 10.50
C TRP A 47 -9.78 -0.76 9.91
N PRO A 48 -9.37 -0.55 8.63
CA PRO A 48 -8.18 -1.22 8.08
C PRO A 48 -6.91 -0.88 8.84
N SER A 49 -6.76 0.38 9.27
CA SER A 49 -5.56 0.85 9.96
C SER A 49 -5.46 0.32 11.40
N VAL A 50 -6.59 0.22 12.10
CA VAL A 50 -6.65 -0.23 13.51
C VAL A 50 -6.61 -1.76 13.60
N THR A 51 -7.19 -2.47 12.62
CA THR A 51 -7.22 -3.93 12.60
C THR A 51 -6.02 -4.56 11.90
N ALA A 52 -5.23 -3.78 11.17
CA ALA A 52 -4.01 -4.26 10.53
C ALA A 52 -3.04 -4.84 11.57
N LYS A 53 -2.61 -6.06 11.33
CA LYS A 53 -1.63 -6.77 12.17
C LYS A 53 -0.56 -7.34 11.25
N ALA A 54 0.68 -7.37 11.73
CA ALA A 54 1.73 -8.13 11.06
C ALA A 54 1.34 -9.61 11.09
N GLN A 55 0.79 -10.11 10.00
CA GLN A 55 0.32 -11.49 9.85
C GLN A 55 0.55 -11.98 8.43
N HIS A 56 0.86 -13.27 8.31
CA HIS A 56 1.01 -13.96 7.03
C HIS A 56 1.92 -13.26 6.02
N LEU A 57 2.97 -12.55 6.53
CA LEU A 57 3.92 -11.85 5.67
C LEU A 57 4.71 -12.88 4.84
N PRO A 58 4.58 -12.92 3.50
CA PRO A 58 5.35 -13.85 2.68
C PRO A 58 6.82 -13.51 2.71
N ILE A 59 7.64 -14.46 3.16
CA ILE A 59 9.11 -14.37 3.15
C ILE A 59 9.72 -15.64 2.59
N ALA A 60 10.84 -15.52 1.88
CA ALA A 60 11.65 -16.65 1.49
C ALA A 60 12.62 -17.03 2.62
N VAL A 61 12.87 -18.32 2.80
CA VAL A 61 13.88 -18.81 3.75
C VAL A 61 14.78 -19.83 3.05
N VAL A 62 16.10 -19.56 3.11
CA VAL A 62 17.15 -20.46 2.65
C VAL A 62 17.75 -21.15 3.87
N GLY A 63 17.73 -22.48 3.94
CA GLY A 63 18.28 -23.24 5.05
C GLY A 63 17.81 -24.69 5.07
N SER A 64 18.35 -25.47 6.03
CA SER A 64 17.88 -26.85 6.22
C SER A 64 16.47 -26.89 6.84
N ALA A 65 15.78 -28.00 6.68
CA ALA A 65 14.43 -28.17 7.22
C ALA A 65 14.38 -27.93 8.74
N GLU A 66 15.40 -28.36 9.48
CA GLU A 66 15.51 -28.17 10.94
C GLU A 66 15.70 -26.69 11.30
N GLN A 67 16.52 -25.96 10.53
CA GLN A 67 16.74 -24.52 10.74
C GLN A 67 15.45 -23.73 10.47
N VAL A 68 14.73 -24.07 9.40
CA VAL A 68 13.45 -23.44 9.05
C VAL A 68 12.42 -23.70 10.17
N GLN A 69 12.33 -24.94 10.68
CA GLN A 69 11.44 -25.25 11.79
C GLN A 69 11.78 -24.44 13.06
N GLN A 70 13.08 -24.31 13.38
CA GLN A 70 13.52 -23.51 14.52
C GLN A 70 13.19 -22.02 14.36
N LEU A 71 13.33 -21.49 13.15
CA LEU A 71 12.95 -20.11 12.84
C LEU A 71 11.44 -19.92 13.01
N THR A 72 10.64 -20.85 12.45
CA THR A 72 9.18 -20.84 12.56
C THR A 72 8.72 -20.92 14.01
N ALA A 73 9.32 -21.79 14.82
CA ALA A 73 8.98 -21.94 16.23
C ALA A 73 9.31 -20.69 17.09
N LYS A 74 10.27 -19.87 16.65
CA LYS A 74 10.67 -18.63 17.35
C LYS A 74 9.94 -17.40 16.86
N ALA A 75 9.40 -17.43 15.64
CA ALA A 75 8.59 -16.33 15.11
C ALA A 75 7.24 -16.27 15.83
N PRO A 76 6.67 -15.08 16.05
CA PRO A 76 5.31 -14.96 16.55
C PRO A 76 4.34 -15.75 15.64
N GLU A 77 3.42 -16.47 16.26
CA GLU A 77 2.48 -17.33 15.55
C GLU A 77 1.66 -16.54 14.52
N GLY A 78 1.60 -17.06 13.30
CA GLY A 78 0.85 -16.44 12.20
C GLY A 78 1.45 -15.15 11.64
N MET A 79 2.62 -14.71 12.08
CA MET A 79 3.26 -13.48 11.57
C MET A 79 3.86 -13.66 10.18
N LEU A 80 4.45 -14.82 9.92
CA LEU A 80 5.21 -15.10 8.69
C LEU A 80 4.55 -16.23 7.89
N ASP A 81 4.48 -16.04 6.56
CA ASP A 81 4.22 -17.09 5.58
C ASP A 81 5.57 -17.49 4.95
N ILE A 82 6.14 -18.60 5.45
CA ILE A 82 7.49 -19.02 5.11
C ILE A 82 7.49 -19.86 3.85
N ARG A 83 8.20 -19.40 2.83
CA ARG A 83 8.46 -20.12 1.59
C ARG A 83 9.90 -20.57 1.55
N THR A 84 10.13 -21.87 1.70
CA THR A 84 11.48 -22.43 1.63
C THR A 84 11.98 -22.42 0.18
N VAL A 85 13.17 -21.90 -0.04
CA VAL A 85 13.85 -21.85 -1.34
C VAL A 85 15.24 -22.49 -1.26
N ALA A 86 15.75 -22.95 -2.40
CA ALA A 86 16.97 -23.73 -2.45
C ALA A 86 18.23 -22.87 -2.28
N SER A 87 18.20 -21.62 -2.76
CA SER A 87 19.38 -20.77 -2.81
C SER A 87 19.06 -19.29 -2.50
N ARG A 88 20.10 -18.52 -2.19
CA ARG A 88 20.03 -17.06 -2.07
C ARG A 88 19.55 -16.41 -3.37
N ASP A 89 19.95 -16.93 -4.51
CA ASP A 89 19.56 -16.40 -5.82
C ASP A 89 18.08 -16.66 -6.13
N ASP A 90 17.54 -17.81 -5.71
CA ASP A 90 16.09 -18.06 -5.77
C ASP A 90 15.32 -17.09 -4.89
N ALA A 91 15.81 -16.80 -3.68
CA ALA A 91 15.22 -15.80 -2.80
C ALA A 91 15.23 -14.41 -3.44
N LEU A 92 16.36 -13.99 -4.02
CA LEU A 92 16.46 -12.73 -4.76
C LEU A 92 15.47 -12.66 -5.93
N THR A 93 15.31 -13.75 -6.65
CA THR A 93 14.37 -13.84 -7.78
C THR A 93 12.93 -13.65 -7.31
N GLN A 94 12.53 -14.29 -6.21
CA GLN A 94 11.19 -14.10 -5.64
C GLN A 94 10.96 -12.67 -5.10
N ILE A 95 11.99 -12.05 -4.50
CA ILE A 95 11.92 -10.66 -4.07
C ILE A 95 11.73 -9.73 -5.27
N LYS A 96 12.51 -9.90 -6.35
CA LYS A 96 12.43 -9.08 -7.57
C LYS A 96 11.11 -9.26 -8.32
N LYS A 97 10.49 -10.44 -8.25
CA LYS A 97 9.14 -10.69 -8.76
C LYS A 97 8.04 -10.19 -7.83
N ARG A 98 8.42 -9.73 -6.63
CA ARG A 98 7.50 -9.29 -5.57
C ARG A 98 6.56 -10.40 -5.08
N ASP A 99 7.01 -11.65 -5.18
CA ASP A 99 6.30 -12.81 -4.64
C ASP A 99 6.44 -12.90 -3.12
N VAL A 100 7.55 -12.33 -2.58
CA VAL A 100 7.85 -12.20 -1.15
C VAL A 100 8.36 -10.80 -0.83
N TYR A 101 8.22 -10.36 0.43
CA TYR A 101 8.67 -9.04 0.89
C TYR A 101 10.15 -9.01 1.32
N GLY A 102 10.76 -10.16 1.47
CA GLY A 102 12.16 -10.30 1.82
C GLY A 102 12.53 -11.75 2.06
N ALA A 103 13.75 -12.00 2.55
CA ALA A 103 14.21 -13.34 2.81
C ALA A 103 15.14 -13.41 4.02
N VAL A 104 15.22 -14.61 4.62
CA VAL A 104 16.21 -14.97 5.63
C VAL A 104 17.10 -16.05 5.05
N VAL A 105 18.38 -15.76 4.89
CA VAL A 105 19.38 -16.71 4.41
C VAL A 105 20.15 -17.23 5.64
N LEU A 106 19.88 -18.46 6.01
CA LEU A 106 20.52 -19.14 7.14
C LEU A 106 21.90 -19.69 6.73
N PRO A 107 22.89 -19.70 7.62
CA PRO A 107 24.18 -20.27 7.27
C PRO A 107 24.10 -21.77 6.98
N ALA A 108 24.89 -22.25 6.01
CA ALA A 108 24.85 -23.64 5.54
C ALA A 108 25.18 -24.66 6.66
N THR A 109 25.94 -24.27 7.67
CA THR A 109 26.31 -25.13 8.81
C THR A 109 25.84 -24.51 10.11
N ALA A 110 25.37 -25.33 11.04
CA ALA A 110 25.02 -24.89 12.37
C ALA A 110 26.29 -24.29 13.04
N GLY A 111 26.21 -23.01 13.44
CA GLY A 111 27.36 -22.25 13.97
C GLY A 111 28.27 -21.62 12.91
N GLY A 112 27.97 -21.73 11.63
CA GLY A 112 28.77 -21.21 10.51
C GLY A 112 28.69 -19.71 10.27
N GLY A 113 28.09 -18.93 11.17
CA GLY A 113 27.99 -17.49 11.08
C GLY A 113 26.61 -16.96 11.44
N ALA A 114 26.38 -15.67 11.25
CA ALA A 114 25.06 -15.06 11.40
C ALA A 114 24.25 -15.18 10.10
N PRO A 115 22.92 -15.22 10.20
CA PRO A 115 22.05 -15.17 9.03
C PRO A 115 22.12 -13.82 8.32
N GLU A 116 21.85 -13.82 7.02
CA GLU A 116 21.64 -12.60 6.21
C GLU A 116 20.12 -12.36 6.08
N ILE A 117 19.70 -11.13 6.28
CA ILE A 117 18.32 -10.69 6.06
C ILE A 117 18.27 -9.87 4.79
N LEU A 118 17.54 -10.34 3.81
CA LEU A 118 17.27 -9.60 2.56
C LEU A 118 15.93 -8.89 2.72
N VAL A 119 15.91 -7.59 2.49
CA VAL A 119 14.70 -6.77 2.51
C VAL A 119 14.50 -6.09 1.17
N ALA A 120 13.28 -5.65 0.90
CA ALA A 120 12.93 -4.83 -0.24
C ALA A 120 12.10 -3.64 0.26
N SER A 121 12.75 -2.52 0.59
CA SER A 121 12.07 -1.35 1.13
C SER A 121 11.06 -0.78 0.14
N ALA A 122 11.31 -0.90 -1.16
CA ALA A 122 10.37 -0.50 -2.21
C ALA A 122 9.09 -1.36 -2.27
N ALA A 123 9.14 -2.63 -1.82
CA ALA A 123 7.94 -3.47 -1.75
C ALA A 123 7.00 -2.99 -0.63
N SER A 124 7.54 -2.79 0.55
CA SER A 124 6.83 -2.21 1.71
C SER A 124 7.85 -1.77 2.78
N PRO A 125 7.92 -0.47 3.11
CA PRO A 125 8.75 0.01 4.22
C PRO A 125 8.38 -0.63 5.56
N VAL A 126 7.09 -0.93 5.76
CA VAL A 126 6.60 -1.58 6.98
C VAL A 126 7.10 -3.02 7.08
N ALA A 127 7.04 -3.79 5.99
CA ALA A 127 7.57 -5.15 5.94
C ALA A 127 9.10 -5.16 6.13
N SER A 128 9.83 -4.26 5.47
CA SER A 128 11.28 -4.10 5.65
C SER A 128 11.67 -3.77 7.08
N SER A 129 10.91 -2.87 7.72
CA SER A 129 11.13 -2.55 9.14
C SER A 129 10.88 -3.76 10.03
N ALA A 130 9.84 -4.55 9.78
CA ALA A 130 9.55 -5.77 10.54
C ALA A 130 10.67 -6.81 10.38
N LEU A 131 11.18 -7.03 9.17
CA LEU A 131 12.28 -7.95 8.90
C LEU A 131 13.60 -7.46 9.52
N THR A 132 13.87 -6.16 9.47
CA THR A 132 15.04 -5.55 10.14
C THR A 132 14.97 -5.74 11.65
N GLN A 133 13.79 -5.57 12.25
CA GLN A 133 13.59 -5.84 13.69
C GLN A 133 13.78 -7.32 14.03
N LEU A 134 13.34 -8.23 13.15
CA LEU A 134 13.60 -9.66 13.28
C LEU A 134 15.12 -9.93 13.30
N GLY A 135 15.85 -9.34 12.34
CA GLY A 135 17.32 -9.43 12.31
C GLY A 135 17.98 -8.91 13.57
N ALA A 136 17.55 -7.77 14.09
CA ALA A 136 18.04 -7.23 15.34
C ALA A 136 17.71 -8.12 16.55
N GLY A 137 16.56 -8.81 16.52
CA GLY A 137 16.21 -9.82 17.51
C GLY A 137 17.14 -11.03 17.50
N ILE A 138 17.46 -11.54 16.32
CA ILE A 138 18.44 -12.63 16.12
C ILE A 138 19.82 -12.19 16.58
N GLN A 139 20.27 -10.98 16.24
CA GLN A 139 21.56 -10.45 16.69
C GLN A 139 21.65 -10.43 18.21
N ARG A 140 20.65 -9.89 18.89
CA ARG A 140 20.62 -9.87 20.37
C ARG A 140 20.75 -11.27 20.97
N GLN A 141 20.14 -12.29 20.34
CA GLN A 141 20.25 -13.67 20.80
C GLN A 141 21.68 -14.22 20.61
N ILE A 142 22.32 -13.91 19.46
CA ILE A 142 23.71 -14.27 19.20
C ILE A 142 24.64 -13.62 20.23
N ASP A 143 24.47 -12.34 20.51
CA ASP A 143 25.26 -11.58 21.48
C ASP A 143 25.12 -12.16 22.90
N GLN A 144 23.88 -12.50 23.29
CA GLN A 144 23.64 -13.14 24.61
C GLN A 144 24.31 -14.51 24.73
N GLN A 145 24.26 -15.32 23.67
CA GLN A 145 24.95 -16.61 23.64
C GLN A 145 26.48 -16.45 23.76
N ALA A 146 27.03 -15.49 23.04
CA ALA A 146 28.46 -15.17 23.10
C ALA A 146 28.88 -14.72 24.51
N ILE A 147 28.10 -13.81 25.12
CA ILE A 147 28.36 -13.34 26.51
C ILE A 147 28.29 -14.51 27.50
N THR A 148 27.27 -15.36 27.38
CA THR A 148 27.13 -16.53 28.27
C THR A 148 28.29 -17.51 28.10
N GLY A 149 28.71 -17.77 26.85
CA GLY A 149 29.86 -18.60 26.54
C GLY A 149 31.16 -18.04 27.11
N LEU A 150 31.40 -16.73 26.95
CA LEU A 150 32.57 -16.07 27.55
C LEU A 150 32.56 -16.11 29.07
N THR A 151 31.42 -15.86 29.70
CA THR A 151 31.27 -15.92 31.17
C THR A 151 31.56 -17.33 31.69
N SER A 152 31.05 -18.35 31.01
CA SER A 152 31.34 -19.76 31.37
C SER A 152 32.82 -20.10 31.21
N ALA A 153 33.47 -19.62 30.14
CA ALA A 153 34.91 -19.83 29.92
C ALA A 153 35.75 -19.16 31.03
N VAL A 154 35.40 -17.91 31.39
CA VAL A 154 36.08 -17.20 32.50
C VAL A 154 35.91 -17.93 33.84
N GLN A 155 34.70 -18.42 34.14
CA GLN A 155 34.47 -19.21 35.35
C GLN A 155 35.27 -20.51 35.36
N GLN A 156 35.38 -21.22 34.25
CA GLN A 156 36.20 -22.42 34.11
C GLN A 156 37.68 -22.11 34.31
N LEU A 157 38.19 -21.02 33.74
CA LEU A 157 39.57 -20.59 33.96
C LEU A 157 39.84 -20.24 35.43
N GLN A 158 38.94 -19.52 36.08
CA GLN A 158 39.05 -19.18 37.48
C GLN A 158 39.04 -20.45 38.39
N ALA A 159 38.16 -21.40 38.10
CA ALA A 159 38.10 -22.68 38.78
C ALA A 159 39.40 -23.50 38.59
N GLY A 160 39.94 -23.51 37.37
CA GLY A 160 41.22 -24.13 37.03
C GLY A 160 42.40 -23.52 37.79
N LEU A 161 42.47 -22.20 37.87
CA LEU A 161 43.49 -21.46 38.63
C LEU A 161 43.39 -21.73 40.14
N ALA A 162 42.17 -21.78 40.68
CA ALA A 162 41.92 -22.10 42.09
C ALA A 162 42.34 -23.54 42.43
N ALA A 163 42.06 -24.49 41.55
CA ALA A 163 42.48 -25.90 41.72
C ALA A 163 44.01 -26.03 41.63
N ALA A 164 44.67 -25.32 40.74
CA ALA A 164 46.13 -25.27 40.63
C ALA A 164 46.78 -24.67 41.90
N ALA A 165 46.22 -23.59 42.44
CA ALA A 165 46.67 -22.95 43.69
C ALA A 165 46.54 -23.86 44.92
N GLN A 166 45.59 -24.81 44.90
CA GLN A 166 45.39 -25.80 45.96
C GLN A 166 46.22 -27.08 45.78
N GLY A 167 47.10 -27.16 44.80
CA GLY A 167 47.92 -28.35 44.53
C GLY A 167 47.14 -29.56 44.05
N LYS A 168 45.85 -29.39 43.69
CA LYS A 168 44.97 -30.44 43.18
C LYS A 168 44.91 -30.55 41.64
N ALA A 169 45.67 -29.70 40.94
CA ALA A 169 45.75 -29.77 39.48
C ALA A 169 46.67 -30.96 39.11
N THR A 170 46.12 -32.00 38.49
CA THR A 170 46.91 -32.99 37.78
C THR A 170 47.62 -32.28 36.65
N PRO A 171 48.97 -32.34 36.49
CA PRO A 171 49.67 -31.72 35.38
C PRO A 171 49.05 -32.25 34.06
N PRO A 172 48.77 -31.44 33.05
CA PRO A 172 48.35 -31.92 31.76
C PRO A 172 49.41 -32.92 31.28
N ALA A 173 48.97 -34.12 30.85
CA ALA A 173 49.86 -35.12 30.27
C ALA A 173 50.68 -34.47 29.17
N ALA A 174 52.02 -34.61 29.25
CA ALA A 174 52.93 -34.09 28.26
C ALA A 174 52.55 -34.71 26.90
N GLY A 175 51.92 -33.94 26.05
CA GLY A 175 51.44 -34.38 24.73
C GLY A 175 50.14 -33.74 24.27
N THR A 176 49.38 -33.08 25.16
CA THR A 176 48.25 -32.25 24.72
C THR A 176 48.81 -30.86 24.40
N THR A 177 48.97 -30.63 23.10
CA THR A 177 49.19 -29.27 22.56
C THR A 177 48.07 -28.41 23.14
N THR A 178 48.45 -27.46 24.00
CA THR A 178 47.56 -26.34 24.39
C THR A 178 47.01 -25.78 23.09
N PRO A 179 45.69 -25.73 22.91
CA PRO A 179 45.18 -25.08 21.73
C PRO A 179 45.74 -23.67 21.71
N ALA A 180 46.50 -23.34 20.67
CA ALA A 180 46.94 -21.99 20.42
C ALA A 180 45.76 -21.04 20.70
N PRO A 181 45.98 -19.81 21.24
CA PRO A 181 44.93 -18.88 21.47
C PRO A 181 44.14 -18.75 20.16
N GLN A 182 42.96 -19.37 20.20
CA GLN A 182 42.11 -19.42 19.04
C GLN A 182 41.83 -17.99 18.65
N GLN A 183 42.09 -17.72 17.38
CA GLN A 183 41.70 -16.54 16.66
C GLN A 183 40.49 -15.89 17.29
N HIS A 184 40.59 -14.60 17.53
CA HIS A 184 39.51 -13.77 18.07
C HIS A 184 38.18 -14.24 17.49
N ALA A 185 37.40 -14.94 18.28
CA ALA A 185 36.09 -15.40 17.88
C ALA A 185 35.25 -14.14 17.67
N THR A 186 35.28 -13.64 16.45
CA THR A 186 34.41 -12.51 16.05
C THR A 186 33.00 -13.00 16.18
N VAL A 187 32.22 -12.33 17.06
CA VAL A 187 30.80 -12.62 17.20
C VAL A 187 30.14 -12.39 15.83
N PRO A 188 29.46 -13.41 15.27
CA PRO A 188 28.83 -13.27 13.96
C PRO A 188 27.82 -12.14 13.98
N THR A 189 27.84 -11.28 12.96
CA THR A 189 26.94 -10.12 12.84
C THR A 189 25.90 -10.37 11.76
N VAL A 190 24.62 -10.20 12.10
CA VAL A 190 23.51 -10.27 11.14
C VAL A 190 23.64 -9.14 10.16
N VAL A 191 23.70 -9.48 8.87
CA VAL A 191 23.77 -8.51 7.77
C VAL A 191 22.35 -8.29 7.26
N VAL A 192 21.92 -7.03 7.15
CA VAL A 192 20.66 -6.65 6.52
C VAL A 192 20.99 -5.97 5.20
N THR A 193 20.52 -6.56 4.10
CA THR A 193 20.77 -6.08 2.73
C THR A 193 19.45 -5.66 2.10
N ASP A 194 19.31 -4.39 1.71
CA ASP A 194 18.16 -3.94 0.92
C ASP A 194 18.44 -4.20 -0.56
N VAL A 195 17.72 -5.16 -1.14
CA VAL A 195 17.91 -5.63 -2.52
C VAL A 195 17.10 -4.87 -3.54
N VAL A 196 16.04 -4.20 -3.11
CA VAL A 196 15.24 -3.28 -3.93
C VAL A 196 14.99 -2.03 -3.09
N PRO A 197 15.98 -1.12 -3.03
CA PRO A 197 15.87 0.09 -2.23
C PRO A 197 14.87 1.08 -2.85
N LEU A 198 14.27 1.89 -1.98
CA LEU A 198 13.52 3.07 -2.39
C LEU A 198 14.43 4.11 -3.04
N SER A 199 13.84 5.04 -3.78
CA SER A 199 14.56 6.21 -4.29
C SER A 199 15.28 6.96 -3.16
N ALA A 200 16.47 7.46 -3.42
CA ALA A 200 17.23 8.29 -2.46
C ALA A 200 16.44 9.54 -2.03
N ASP A 201 15.63 10.09 -2.95
CA ASP A 201 14.78 11.26 -2.71
C ASP A 201 13.50 10.91 -1.90
N ASP A 202 13.12 9.63 -1.86
CA ASP A 202 11.99 9.12 -1.06
C ASP A 202 12.39 7.93 -0.19
N SER A 203 13.48 8.05 0.56
CA SER A 203 14.06 6.98 1.38
C SER A 203 13.10 6.40 2.44
N ARG A 204 12.00 7.09 2.75
CA ARG A 204 10.95 6.62 3.67
C ARG A 204 9.79 5.92 2.96
N GLY A 205 9.72 5.97 1.61
CA GLY A 205 8.63 5.40 0.83
C GLY A 205 7.29 6.10 1.05
N THR A 206 7.33 7.36 1.47
CA THR A 206 6.12 8.13 1.76
C THR A 206 5.51 8.72 0.49
N GLY A 207 6.31 8.95 -0.55
CA GLY A 207 5.88 9.61 -1.77
C GLY A 207 4.77 8.85 -2.50
N LEU A 208 4.96 7.56 -2.76
CA LEU A 208 3.92 6.73 -3.40
C LEU A 208 2.70 6.53 -2.48
N ALA A 209 2.92 6.36 -1.18
CA ALA A 209 1.85 6.20 -0.21
C ALA A 209 1.00 7.49 -0.10
N VAL A 210 1.67 8.65 -0.02
CA VAL A 210 1.00 9.97 0.05
C VAL A 210 0.33 10.31 -1.29
N ALA A 211 0.92 9.95 -2.43
CA ALA A 211 0.33 10.18 -3.76
C ALA A 211 -0.97 9.38 -3.98
N GLY A 212 -1.14 8.24 -3.33
CA GLY A 212 -2.31 7.37 -3.53
C GLY A 212 -3.64 8.06 -3.26
N LEU A 213 -3.77 8.83 -2.18
CA LEU A 213 -5.00 9.56 -1.86
C LEU A 213 -5.30 10.68 -2.88
N PRO A 214 -4.36 11.59 -3.23
CA PRO A 214 -4.57 12.59 -4.28
C PRO A 214 -4.90 11.99 -5.65
N LEU A 215 -4.31 10.84 -6.03
CA LEU A 215 -4.64 10.15 -7.27
C LEU A 215 -6.08 9.64 -7.28
N ALA A 216 -6.53 9.02 -6.18
CA ALA A 216 -7.92 8.58 -6.03
C ALA A 216 -8.90 9.77 -6.04
N MET A 217 -8.56 10.84 -5.31
CA MET A 217 -9.35 12.08 -5.30
C MET A 217 -9.37 12.76 -6.68
N GLY A 218 -8.25 12.78 -7.40
CA GLY A 218 -8.16 13.32 -8.76
C GLY A 218 -9.17 12.63 -9.68
N GLY A 219 -9.17 11.30 -9.69
CA GLY A 219 -10.15 10.52 -10.47
C GLY A 219 -11.60 10.85 -10.09
N MET A 220 -11.88 10.98 -8.79
CA MET A 220 -13.21 11.36 -8.29
C MET A 220 -13.61 12.77 -8.71
N VAL A 221 -12.75 13.77 -8.49
CA VAL A 221 -13.02 15.17 -8.86
C VAL A 221 -13.24 15.29 -10.38
N GLY A 222 -12.39 14.65 -11.19
CA GLY A 222 -12.56 14.63 -12.64
C GLY A 222 -13.90 14.02 -13.05
N GLY A 223 -14.29 12.89 -12.48
CA GLY A 223 -15.57 12.25 -12.74
C GLY A 223 -16.76 13.11 -12.35
N ILE A 224 -16.71 13.78 -11.21
CA ILE A 224 -17.76 14.73 -10.76
C ILE A 224 -17.87 15.91 -11.73
N LEU A 225 -16.75 16.56 -12.06
CA LEU A 225 -16.74 17.72 -12.95
C LEU A 225 -17.25 17.35 -14.34
N ILE A 226 -16.80 16.23 -14.91
CA ILE A 226 -17.28 15.76 -16.22
C ILE A 226 -18.78 15.46 -16.15
N SER A 227 -19.27 14.84 -15.07
CA SER A 227 -20.70 14.55 -14.92
C SER A 227 -21.57 15.81 -14.85
N LEU A 228 -21.08 16.88 -14.23
CA LEU A 228 -21.83 18.12 -14.04
C LEU A 228 -21.72 19.09 -15.21
N LEU A 229 -20.54 19.15 -15.86
CA LEU A 229 -20.24 20.16 -16.87
C LEU A 229 -20.40 19.67 -18.31
N VAL A 230 -20.35 18.34 -18.52
CA VAL A 230 -20.37 17.76 -19.88
C VAL A 230 -21.66 16.99 -20.10
N SER A 231 -22.40 17.35 -21.14
CA SER A 231 -23.60 16.66 -21.59
C SER A 231 -23.36 15.87 -22.89
N GLY A 232 -24.06 14.73 -23.03
CA GLY A 232 -23.95 13.82 -24.17
C GLY A 232 -22.86 12.78 -24.02
N ALA A 233 -23.18 11.52 -24.31
CA ALA A 233 -22.32 10.35 -24.03
C ALA A 233 -20.95 10.45 -24.72
N TRP A 234 -20.91 10.77 -26.03
CA TRP A 234 -19.67 10.86 -26.78
C TRP A 234 -18.73 11.97 -26.29
N ARG A 235 -19.30 13.11 -25.84
CA ARG A 235 -18.55 14.21 -25.26
C ARG A 235 -18.00 13.82 -23.87
N ARG A 236 -18.78 13.11 -23.07
CA ARG A 236 -18.34 12.55 -21.78
C ARG A 236 -17.20 11.56 -21.96
N LEU A 237 -17.29 10.66 -22.94
CA LEU A 237 -16.22 9.72 -23.27
C LEU A 237 -14.94 10.45 -23.69
N ALA A 238 -15.05 11.42 -24.61
CA ALA A 238 -13.92 12.23 -25.04
C ALA A 238 -13.29 12.98 -23.85
N ALA A 239 -14.10 13.55 -22.95
CA ALA A 239 -13.63 14.24 -21.76
C ALA A 239 -12.90 13.30 -20.79
N VAL A 240 -13.42 12.10 -20.55
CA VAL A 240 -12.78 11.07 -19.69
C VAL A 240 -11.43 10.64 -20.27
N VAL A 241 -11.37 10.37 -21.58
CA VAL A 241 -10.12 9.98 -22.24
C VAL A 241 -9.09 11.12 -22.18
N SER A 242 -9.49 12.34 -22.53
CA SER A 242 -8.62 13.52 -22.48
C SER A 242 -8.12 13.78 -21.05
N TYR A 243 -9.01 13.65 -20.06
CA TYR A 243 -8.67 13.79 -18.65
C TYR A 243 -7.64 12.74 -18.21
N GLY A 244 -7.83 11.47 -18.62
CA GLY A 244 -6.88 10.39 -18.36
C GLY A 244 -5.51 10.67 -18.96
N VAL A 245 -5.47 11.06 -20.24
CA VAL A 245 -4.20 11.35 -20.94
C VAL A 245 -3.48 12.54 -20.30
N LEU A 246 -4.15 13.68 -20.19
CA LEU A 246 -3.53 14.90 -19.66
C LEU A 246 -3.16 14.76 -18.17
N GLY A 247 -4.05 14.14 -17.39
CA GLY A 247 -3.80 13.90 -15.98
C GLY A 247 -2.69 12.87 -15.76
N GLY A 248 -2.66 11.80 -16.55
CA GLY A 248 -1.58 10.79 -16.50
C GLY A 248 -0.22 11.41 -16.78
N LEU A 249 -0.10 12.17 -17.88
CA LEU A 249 1.14 12.87 -18.22
C LEU A 249 1.53 13.91 -17.17
N GLY A 250 0.61 14.75 -16.73
CA GLY A 250 0.90 15.79 -15.75
C GLY A 250 1.30 15.22 -14.38
N LEU A 251 0.56 14.22 -13.88
CA LEU A 251 0.85 13.62 -12.57
C LEU A 251 2.12 12.77 -12.60
N ALA A 252 2.38 12.04 -13.70
CA ALA A 252 3.67 11.36 -13.88
C ALA A 252 4.83 12.36 -13.92
N GLY A 253 4.66 13.50 -14.62
CA GLY A 253 5.64 14.58 -14.65
C GLY A 253 5.95 15.13 -13.25
N ILE A 254 4.94 15.29 -12.40
CA ILE A 254 5.12 15.74 -11.02
C ILE A 254 5.79 14.65 -10.17
N LEU A 255 5.26 13.42 -10.19
CA LEU A 255 5.73 12.36 -9.30
C LEU A 255 7.11 11.81 -9.69
N GLN A 256 7.39 11.69 -10.99
CA GLN A 256 8.66 11.18 -11.49
C GLN A 256 9.65 12.29 -11.83
N GLY A 257 9.20 13.36 -12.52
CA GLY A 257 10.08 14.42 -12.97
C GLY A 257 10.45 15.45 -11.91
N TRP A 258 9.53 15.75 -10.98
CA TRP A 258 9.79 16.74 -9.93
C TRP A 258 10.15 16.10 -8.59
N PHE A 259 9.30 15.18 -8.10
CA PHE A 259 9.49 14.58 -6.77
C PHE A 259 10.39 13.35 -6.77
N HIS A 260 10.72 12.78 -7.92
CA HIS A 260 11.54 11.57 -8.09
C HIS A 260 11.06 10.38 -7.24
N THR A 261 9.77 10.34 -6.93
CA THR A 261 9.15 9.28 -6.13
C THR A 261 8.81 8.03 -6.95
N LEU A 262 8.59 8.20 -8.27
CA LEU A 262 8.44 7.10 -9.21
C LEU A 262 9.73 6.90 -10.00
N GLN A 263 10.04 5.64 -10.27
CA GLN A 263 11.19 5.22 -11.07
C GLN A 263 10.70 4.50 -12.34
N GLY A 264 11.61 4.01 -13.16
CA GLY A 264 11.29 3.23 -14.33
C GLY A 264 10.84 4.05 -15.55
N ASP A 265 10.03 3.44 -16.42
CA ASP A 265 9.58 4.08 -17.66
C ASP A 265 8.48 5.11 -17.43
N TYR A 266 8.74 6.34 -17.86
CA TYR A 266 7.80 7.47 -17.72
C TYR A 266 6.45 7.23 -18.41
N TRP A 267 6.48 6.65 -19.62
CA TRP A 267 5.26 6.45 -20.39
C TRP A 267 4.38 5.36 -19.78
N ALA A 268 4.99 4.31 -19.25
CA ALA A 268 4.28 3.26 -18.52
C ALA A 268 3.64 3.82 -17.24
N ASN A 269 4.36 4.62 -16.46
CA ASN A 269 3.82 5.29 -15.26
C ASN A 269 2.70 6.27 -15.63
N ALA A 270 2.87 7.09 -16.67
CA ALA A 270 1.84 8.01 -17.14
C ALA A 270 0.58 7.27 -17.61
N ALA A 271 0.74 6.15 -18.33
CA ALA A 271 -0.38 5.31 -18.77
C ALA A 271 -1.11 4.68 -17.56
N ALA A 272 -0.38 4.17 -16.57
CA ALA A 272 -0.95 3.57 -15.36
C ALA A 272 -1.75 4.60 -14.54
N ILE A 273 -1.19 5.79 -14.31
CA ILE A 273 -1.87 6.89 -13.62
C ILE A 273 -3.09 7.33 -14.43
N GLY A 274 -2.90 7.56 -15.73
CA GLY A 274 -3.96 8.01 -16.64
C GLY A 274 -5.13 7.03 -16.69
N LEU A 275 -4.85 5.74 -16.80
CA LEU A 275 -5.89 4.70 -16.79
C LEU A 275 -6.61 4.63 -15.43
N GLY A 276 -5.90 4.73 -14.31
CA GLY A 276 -6.48 4.72 -12.97
C GLY A 276 -7.46 5.88 -12.73
N ILE A 277 -7.04 7.12 -13.04
CA ILE A 277 -7.92 8.30 -12.89
C ILE A 277 -9.07 8.27 -13.89
N ALA A 278 -8.83 7.80 -15.13
CA ALA A 278 -9.88 7.66 -16.16
C ALA A 278 -10.90 6.60 -15.77
N ALA A 279 -10.47 5.45 -15.24
CA ALA A 279 -11.36 4.38 -14.76
C ALA A 279 -12.29 4.89 -13.64
N THR A 280 -11.72 5.60 -12.65
CA THR A 280 -12.51 6.23 -11.58
C THR A 280 -13.50 7.24 -12.14
N ALA A 281 -13.03 8.16 -13.02
CA ALA A 281 -13.88 9.17 -13.64
C ALA A 281 -14.97 8.56 -14.51
N ALA A 282 -14.67 7.50 -15.28
CA ALA A 282 -15.63 6.78 -16.12
C ALA A 282 -16.75 6.14 -15.30
N ILE A 283 -16.43 5.50 -14.17
CA ILE A 283 -17.44 4.90 -13.28
C ILE A 283 -18.39 5.95 -12.72
N ILE A 284 -17.85 7.06 -12.21
CA ILE A 284 -18.66 8.15 -11.65
C ILE A 284 -19.54 8.77 -12.72
N THR A 285 -18.96 9.06 -13.90
CA THR A 285 -19.68 9.65 -15.03
C THR A 285 -20.72 8.68 -15.58
N GLY A 286 -20.39 7.38 -15.65
CA GLY A 286 -21.31 6.33 -16.12
C GLY A 286 -22.47 6.09 -15.17
N ALA A 287 -22.20 5.99 -13.87
CA ALA A 287 -23.24 5.89 -12.85
C ALA A 287 -24.15 7.13 -12.88
N SER A 288 -23.57 8.33 -13.06
CA SER A 288 -24.34 9.57 -13.25
C SER A 288 -25.22 9.54 -14.50
N ALA A 289 -24.74 8.96 -15.60
CA ALA A 289 -25.52 8.82 -16.83
C ALA A 289 -26.73 7.89 -16.67
N LEU A 290 -26.61 6.85 -15.80
CA LEU A 290 -27.71 5.90 -15.55
C LEU A 290 -28.74 6.38 -14.55
N ILE A 291 -28.32 6.91 -13.41
CA ILE A 291 -29.22 7.23 -12.29
C ILE A 291 -29.13 8.69 -11.84
N GLY A 292 -28.62 9.57 -12.73
CA GLY A 292 -28.55 10.99 -12.46
C GLY A 292 -27.58 11.36 -11.33
N ARG A 293 -27.90 12.41 -10.56
CA ARG A 293 -27.02 12.92 -9.50
C ARG A 293 -26.70 11.88 -8.40
N ALA A 294 -27.58 10.95 -8.13
CA ALA A 294 -27.34 9.86 -7.20
C ALA A 294 -26.18 8.96 -7.65
N GLY A 295 -25.99 8.79 -8.95
CA GLY A 295 -24.88 8.01 -9.52
C GLY A 295 -23.51 8.59 -9.21
N ILE A 296 -23.38 9.91 -9.09
CA ILE A 296 -22.13 10.56 -8.65
C ILE A 296 -21.76 10.07 -7.25
N ALA A 297 -22.72 10.08 -6.32
CA ALA A 297 -22.52 9.60 -4.97
C ALA A 297 -22.17 8.11 -4.92
N VAL A 298 -22.89 7.28 -5.67
CA VAL A 298 -22.63 5.83 -5.76
C VAL A 298 -21.21 5.56 -6.28
N GLY A 299 -20.81 6.20 -7.39
CA GLY A 299 -19.48 6.03 -7.94
C GLY A 299 -18.38 6.52 -7.01
N ALA A 300 -18.57 7.66 -6.33
CA ALA A 300 -17.63 8.19 -5.35
C ALA A 300 -17.50 7.28 -4.11
N VAL A 301 -18.60 6.77 -3.59
CA VAL A 301 -18.60 5.82 -2.46
C VAL A 301 -17.85 4.56 -2.84
N LEU A 302 -18.13 3.97 -4.00
CA LEU A 302 -17.52 2.74 -4.45
C LEU A 302 -15.99 2.88 -4.59
N THR A 303 -15.54 3.95 -5.22
CA THR A 303 -14.11 4.13 -5.54
C THR A 303 -13.32 4.69 -4.35
N MET A 304 -13.86 5.67 -3.63
CA MET A 304 -13.14 6.37 -2.56
C MET A 304 -13.37 5.73 -1.20
N PHE A 305 -14.62 5.42 -0.82
CA PHE A 305 -14.92 4.97 0.55
C PHE A 305 -14.86 3.46 0.72
N ILE A 306 -14.89 2.68 -0.36
CA ILE A 306 -14.68 1.23 -0.31
C ILE A 306 -13.29 0.89 -0.85
N GLY A 307 -12.99 1.29 -2.07
CA GLY A 307 -11.76 0.91 -2.75
C GLY A 307 -10.50 1.45 -2.09
N ASN A 308 -10.50 2.72 -1.64
CA ASN A 308 -9.28 3.32 -1.10
C ASN A 308 -8.87 2.76 0.28
N PRO A 309 -9.77 2.56 1.28
CA PRO A 309 -9.40 1.92 2.55
C PRO A 309 -8.85 0.49 2.40
N LEU A 310 -9.37 -0.27 1.43
CA LEU A 310 -8.94 -1.64 1.17
C LEU A 310 -7.70 -1.74 0.28
N SER A 311 -7.21 -0.63 -0.26
CA SER A 311 -6.13 -0.61 -1.26
C SER A 311 -4.78 -1.10 -0.76
N SER A 312 -4.53 -1.10 0.54
CA SER A 312 -3.25 -1.48 1.17
C SER A 312 -2.04 -0.72 0.61
N LEU A 313 -2.21 0.57 0.28
CA LEU A 313 -1.14 1.40 -0.31
C LEU A 313 0.05 1.61 0.62
N THR A 314 -0.20 1.67 1.92
CA THR A 314 0.79 2.00 2.96
C THR A 314 1.37 0.78 3.68
N GLN A 315 0.80 -0.40 3.48
CA GLN A 315 1.16 -1.62 4.18
C GLN A 315 0.99 -2.85 3.29
N PRO A 316 1.57 -4.01 3.63
CA PRO A 316 1.28 -5.28 2.95
C PRO A 316 -0.22 -5.58 2.96
N LYS A 317 -0.75 -6.08 1.86
CA LYS A 317 -2.17 -6.48 1.76
C LYS A 317 -2.54 -7.59 2.74
N GLU A 318 -1.59 -8.42 3.08
CA GLU A 318 -1.68 -9.54 4.04
C GLU A 318 -1.94 -9.06 5.47
N PHE A 319 -1.61 -7.79 5.79
CA PHE A 319 -1.86 -7.22 7.12
C PHE A 319 -3.33 -6.90 7.37
N LEU A 320 -4.13 -6.81 6.32
CA LEU A 320 -5.58 -6.73 6.46
C LEU A 320 -6.16 -8.12 6.80
N PRO A 321 -7.23 -8.18 7.60
CA PRO A 321 -7.94 -9.43 7.80
C PRO A 321 -8.36 -10.06 6.47
N ALA A 322 -8.11 -11.37 6.30
CA ALA A 322 -8.54 -12.07 5.09
C ALA A 322 -10.07 -12.04 4.92
N PRO A 323 -10.61 -11.87 3.71
CA PRO A 323 -9.92 -11.75 2.43
C PRO A 323 -9.72 -10.29 1.95
N TRP A 324 -9.85 -9.28 2.82
CA TRP A 324 -10.03 -7.89 2.44
C TRP A 324 -8.82 -7.27 1.74
N GLY A 325 -7.60 -7.70 2.07
CA GLY A 325 -6.41 -7.25 1.36
C GLY A 325 -6.42 -7.65 -0.12
N ASP A 326 -6.80 -8.90 -0.42
CA ASP A 326 -6.93 -9.37 -1.81
C ASP A 326 -8.12 -8.71 -2.52
N VAL A 327 -9.26 -8.58 -1.84
CA VAL A 327 -10.43 -7.86 -2.36
C VAL A 327 -10.07 -6.42 -2.74
N GLY A 328 -9.25 -5.75 -1.94
CA GLY A 328 -8.79 -4.39 -2.22
C GLY A 328 -8.04 -4.25 -3.56
N GLN A 329 -7.35 -5.31 -4.00
CA GLN A 329 -6.63 -5.30 -5.27
C GLN A 329 -7.54 -5.35 -6.52
N TRP A 330 -8.82 -5.67 -6.36
CA TRP A 330 -9.83 -5.62 -7.42
C TRP A 330 -10.44 -4.22 -7.61
N PHE A 331 -10.12 -3.28 -6.73
CA PHE A 331 -10.53 -1.88 -6.86
C PHE A 331 -9.44 -1.01 -7.49
N VAL A 332 -9.88 0.07 -8.12
CA VAL A 332 -8.96 0.99 -8.83
C VAL A 332 -7.82 1.48 -7.94
N PRO A 333 -8.02 1.92 -6.68
CA PRO A 333 -6.91 2.39 -5.85
C PRO A 333 -5.86 1.31 -5.55
N GLY A 334 -6.29 0.09 -5.20
CA GLY A 334 -5.38 -1.02 -4.91
C GLY A 334 -4.59 -1.47 -6.15
N ALA A 335 -5.29 -1.67 -7.28
CA ALA A 335 -4.66 -2.03 -8.54
C ALA A 335 -3.68 -0.94 -9.02
N SER A 336 -4.06 0.36 -8.94
CA SER A 336 -3.18 1.47 -9.33
C SER A 336 -1.92 1.54 -8.48
N GLY A 337 -2.06 1.40 -7.16
CA GLY A 337 -0.90 1.46 -6.26
C GLY A 337 0.06 0.29 -6.44
N THR A 338 -0.46 -0.93 -6.64
CA THR A 338 0.34 -2.11 -6.96
C THR A 338 1.04 -1.93 -8.30
N LEU A 339 0.32 -1.51 -9.34
CA LEU A 339 0.88 -1.31 -10.67
C LEU A 339 2.01 -0.27 -10.68
N LEU A 340 1.80 0.90 -10.07
CA LEU A 340 2.82 1.94 -10.02
C LEU A 340 4.08 1.50 -9.27
N ARG A 341 3.92 0.73 -8.19
CA ARG A 341 5.04 0.17 -7.45
C ARG A 341 5.82 -0.84 -8.27
N ASP A 342 5.12 -1.73 -8.99
CA ASP A 342 5.74 -2.73 -9.84
C ASP A 342 6.47 -2.09 -11.02
N LEU A 343 5.86 -1.16 -11.72
CA LEU A 343 6.48 -0.43 -12.83
C LEU A 343 7.69 0.39 -12.38
N SER A 344 7.68 0.92 -11.15
CA SER A 344 8.75 1.79 -10.65
C SER A 344 9.95 1.01 -10.11
N TYR A 345 9.72 -0.12 -9.42
CA TYR A 345 10.78 -0.76 -8.63
C TYR A 345 10.97 -2.25 -8.93
N PHE A 346 9.99 -2.90 -9.58
CA PHE A 346 9.98 -4.36 -9.77
C PHE A 346 9.76 -4.72 -11.23
N PRO A 347 10.77 -4.52 -12.11
CA PRO A 347 10.62 -4.78 -13.55
C PRO A 347 10.34 -6.27 -13.87
N ASP A 348 10.69 -7.18 -12.95
CA ASP A 348 10.45 -8.62 -13.10
C ASP A 348 9.08 -9.07 -12.57
N ALA A 349 8.31 -8.16 -11.95
CA ALA A 349 6.98 -8.46 -11.42
C ALA A 349 5.92 -8.54 -12.53
N SER A 350 4.90 -9.38 -12.31
CA SER A 350 3.78 -9.49 -13.24
C SER A 350 2.79 -8.34 -13.05
N THR A 351 2.74 -7.44 -14.02
CA THR A 351 1.81 -6.30 -14.03
C THR A 351 0.48 -6.59 -14.71
N ALA A 352 0.27 -7.81 -15.25
CA ALA A 352 -0.92 -8.13 -16.04
C ALA A 352 -2.23 -7.98 -15.26
N PHE A 353 -2.27 -8.49 -14.03
CA PHE A 353 -3.49 -8.43 -13.22
C PHE A 353 -3.93 -6.99 -12.91
N PRO A 354 -3.10 -6.08 -12.39
CA PRO A 354 -3.53 -4.72 -12.13
C PRO A 354 -3.91 -3.95 -13.41
N TRP A 355 -3.23 -4.17 -14.55
CA TRP A 355 -3.65 -3.60 -15.83
C TRP A 355 -5.06 -4.06 -16.23
N LEU A 356 -5.37 -5.36 -16.10
CA LEU A 356 -6.68 -5.92 -16.42
C LEU A 356 -7.78 -5.36 -15.51
N VAL A 357 -7.50 -5.20 -14.21
CA VAL A 357 -8.45 -4.60 -13.26
C VAL A 357 -8.78 -3.16 -13.66
N LEU A 358 -7.76 -2.34 -13.92
CA LEU A 358 -7.97 -0.94 -14.33
C LEU A 358 -8.72 -0.83 -15.65
N ALA A 359 -8.35 -1.64 -16.65
CA ALA A 359 -9.04 -1.70 -17.93
C ALA A 359 -10.50 -2.17 -17.76
N GLY A 360 -10.75 -3.17 -16.93
CA GLY A 360 -12.09 -3.66 -16.60
C GLY A 360 -12.99 -2.57 -16.03
N TRP A 361 -12.48 -1.80 -15.05
CA TRP A 361 -13.21 -0.66 -14.49
C TRP A 361 -13.44 0.46 -15.52
N ALA A 362 -12.46 0.76 -16.38
CA ALA A 362 -12.63 1.75 -17.44
C ALA A 362 -13.69 1.31 -18.46
N VAL A 363 -13.65 0.05 -18.89
CA VAL A 363 -14.64 -0.53 -19.82
C VAL A 363 -16.04 -0.52 -19.19
N LEU A 364 -16.16 -0.93 -17.92
CA LEU A 364 -17.43 -0.87 -17.20
C LEU A 364 -17.99 0.56 -17.19
N GLY A 365 -17.15 1.56 -16.86
CA GLY A 365 -17.57 2.96 -16.86
C GLY A 365 -18.02 3.43 -18.24
N VAL A 366 -17.31 3.07 -19.31
CA VAL A 366 -17.70 3.35 -20.70
C VAL A 366 -19.05 2.73 -21.04
N LEU A 367 -19.26 1.46 -20.68
CA LEU A 367 -20.53 0.78 -20.90
C LEU A 367 -21.69 1.48 -20.18
N LEU A 368 -21.47 1.94 -18.94
CA LEU A 368 -22.49 2.69 -18.19
C LEU A 368 -22.80 4.05 -18.84
N ILE A 369 -21.80 4.76 -19.39
CA ILE A 369 -22.02 6.02 -20.11
C ILE A 369 -22.85 5.78 -21.37
N VAL A 370 -22.53 4.73 -22.14
CA VAL A 370 -23.22 4.40 -23.39
C VAL A 370 -24.66 3.92 -23.14
N THR A 371 -24.86 3.05 -22.14
CA THR A 371 -26.22 2.57 -21.78
C THR A 371 -27.09 3.70 -21.27
N GLY A 372 -26.55 4.66 -20.51
CA GLY A 372 -27.26 5.85 -20.07
C GLY A 372 -27.76 6.71 -21.25
N HIS A 373 -26.98 6.80 -22.33
CA HIS A 373 -27.36 7.52 -23.53
C HIS A 373 -28.61 6.92 -24.23
N PHE A 374 -28.64 5.61 -24.39
CA PHE A 374 -29.79 4.95 -25.02
C PHE A 374 -31.08 5.07 -24.20
N ARG A 375 -30.97 5.05 -22.87
CA ARG A 375 -32.11 5.26 -21.98
C ARG A 375 -32.71 6.65 -22.10
N ASP A 376 -31.88 7.70 -22.23
CA ASP A 376 -32.37 9.07 -22.40
C ASP A 376 -33.06 9.27 -23.76
N GLN A 377 -32.59 8.58 -24.80
CA GLN A 377 -33.21 8.63 -26.14
C GLN A 377 -34.56 7.92 -26.20
N SER A 378 -34.70 6.77 -25.50
CA SER A 378 -36.00 6.07 -25.45
C SER A 378 -37.06 6.87 -24.70
N ALA A 379 -36.69 7.55 -23.63
CA ALA A 379 -37.61 8.42 -22.89
C ALA A 379 -38.10 9.62 -23.69
N VAL A 380 -37.29 10.14 -24.67
CA VAL A 380 -37.68 11.23 -25.57
C VAL A 380 -38.56 10.72 -26.72
N ALA A 381 -38.43 9.46 -27.13
CA ALA A 381 -39.20 8.86 -28.22
C ALA A 381 -40.66 8.45 -27.80
N GLU A 382 -40.89 8.36 -26.47
CA GLU A 382 -42.21 8.03 -25.90
C GLU A 382 -43.07 9.27 -25.59
N VAL A 383 -42.59 10.49 -25.81
CA VAL A 383 -43.29 11.79 -25.66
C VAL A 383 -43.61 12.38 -27.02
#